data_d05536d1b45147865bd85c1be5ffc240
#
_entry.id   d05536d1b45147865bd85c1be5ffc240
#
_cell.length_a   1.000
_cell.length_b   1.000
_cell.length_c   1.000
_cell.angle_alpha   90.00
_cell.angle_beta   90.00
_cell.angle_gamma   90.00
#
_symmetry.space_group_name_H-M   'P 1'
#
loop_
_entity.id
_entity.type
_entity.pdbx_description
1 polymer ?
#
loop_
_entity_poly.entity_id
_entity_poly.type
_entity_poly.pdbx_seq_one_letter_code
_entity_poly.pdbx_strand_id
1 'polypeptide(L)'
;MPISKELLLQSIEQTDIMIVREMPSFFGYHEDFVFPHIILTLILSGSARAMYDMRVITHRKNDLSIILPGHIMHPMDCSDDFTYALLFISPKMLDDLRFHTFSHDHEKFNYAPICSLTDEQAAHLLSIVDQLDIIANHTDQELPHRYQTLLAQLAVGYEFLNYYRRDQDRQWAANRQSHIFNQFCDLVVKHYRESREMKYYADLMSLTPKHLSKVIRAAAGISPTEWIEQYVTAQAKRLIEARTTQTFQETAYMLGFTEPTSFYRYFKRITGMTAKRYHDSRMNETTERTLQV
;
A
#
# COMPACT_ATOMS: atom_id res chain seq x y z
N MET A 1 -1.00 -1.47 24.80
CA MET A 1 -0.12 -2.51 24.20
C MET A 1 -0.15 -2.34 22.69
N PRO A 2 0.97 -2.35 21.99
CA PRO A 2 0.94 -2.32 20.54
C PRO A 2 0.28 -3.61 20.04
N ILE A 3 -0.73 -3.47 19.17
CA ILE A 3 -1.36 -4.59 18.46
C ILE A 3 -0.26 -5.24 17.61
N SER A 4 -0.15 -6.57 17.60
CA SER A 4 0.83 -7.21 16.71
C SER A 4 0.46 -6.97 15.24
N LYS A 5 1.46 -6.96 14.35
CA LYS A 5 1.27 -6.80 12.89
C LYS A 5 0.26 -7.82 12.36
N GLU A 6 0.36 -9.07 12.81
CA GLU A 6 -0.52 -10.16 12.40
C GLU A 6 -1.96 -9.92 12.82
N LEU A 7 -2.17 -9.47 14.06
CA LEU A 7 -3.51 -9.19 14.57
C LEU A 7 -4.15 -8.01 13.83
N LEU A 8 -3.35 -6.98 13.52
CA LEU A 8 -3.80 -5.84 12.72
C LEU A 8 -4.20 -6.28 11.31
N LEU A 9 -3.33 -7.03 10.62
CA LEU A 9 -3.62 -7.53 9.27
C LEU A 9 -4.85 -8.44 9.26
N GLN A 10 -4.98 -9.31 10.25
CA GLN A 10 -6.16 -10.17 10.38
C GLN A 10 -7.44 -9.36 10.62
N SER A 11 -7.40 -8.32 11.45
CA SER A 11 -8.55 -7.44 11.68
C SER A 11 -8.94 -6.66 10.42
N ILE A 12 -7.94 -6.18 9.66
CA ILE A 12 -8.18 -5.48 8.40
C ILE A 12 -8.81 -6.42 7.36
N GLU A 13 -8.34 -7.66 7.25
CA GLU A 13 -8.86 -8.63 6.27
C GLU A 13 -10.32 -9.02 6.51
N GLN A 14 -10.81 -8.89 7.75
CA GLN A 14 -12.18 -9.26 8.13
C GLN A 14 -13.20 -8.12 8.01
N THR A 15 -12.75 -6.90 7.70
CA THR A 15 -13.62 -5.72 7.68
C THR A 15 -13.63 -5.04 6.32
N ASP A 16 -14.78 -4.52 5.89
CA ASP A 16 -14.89 -3.72 4.67
C ASP A 16 -14.28 -2.31 4.85
N ILE A 17 -14.35 -1.78 6.07
CA ILE A 17 -13.78 -0.48 6.45
C ILE A 17 -13.29 -0.53 7.89
N MET A 18 -12.12 0.05 8.15
CA MET A 18 -11.60 0.22 9.50
C MET A 18 -10.95 1.60 9.63
N ILE A 19 -11.27 2.31 10.70
CA ILE A 19 -10.70 3.61 11.02
C ILE A 19 -9.84 3.46 12.27
N VAL A 20 -8.62 3.95 12.20
CA VAL A 20 -7.65 3.88 13.30
C VAL A 20 -7.11 5.27 13.57
N ARG A 21 -7.24 5.66 14.86
CA ARG A 21 -6.66 6.88 15.41
C ARG A 21 -5.75 6.45 16.55
N GLU A 22 -4.66 6.94 16.82
CA GLU A 22 -3.84 6.58 17.97
C GLU A 22 -3.30 5.13 17.98
N MET A 23 -2.85 4.61 16.84
CA MET A 23 -2.04 3.40 16.92
C MET A 23 -0.64 3.72 17.44
N PRO A 24 -0.08 2.84 18.30
CA PRO A 24 1.36 2.81 18.51
C PRO A 24 2.02 2.72 17.13
N SER A 25 2.94 3.59 16.87
CA SER A 25 3.44 3.89 15.54
C SER A 25 3.79 2.65 14.74
N PHE A 26 3.29 2.53 13.49
CA PHE A 26 3.85 1.65 12.47
C PHE A 26 5.39 1.78 12.37
N PHE A 27 5.93 2.90 12.80
CA PHE A 27 7.36 3.22 12.80
C PHE A 27 8.18 2.43 13.82
N GLY A 28 7.55 1.68 14.74
CA GLY A 28 8.22 0.69 15.59
C GLY A 28 8.46 -0.65 14.91
N TYR A 29 7.87 -0.86 13.73
CA TYR A 29 7.99 -2.13 13.01
C TYR A 29 9.06 -2.03 11.94
N HIS A 30 10.16 -1.83 11.90
CA HIS A 30 11.20 -1.78 10.84
C HIS A 30 11.05 -2.90 9.78
N GLU A 31 9.84 -3.09 9.24
CA GLU A 31 9.45 -4.17 8.34
C GLU A 31 8.61 -3.65 7.18
N ASP A 32 8.67 -4.37 6.06
CA ASP A 32 7.83 -4.09 4.91
C ASP A 32 6.37 -4.50 5.18
N PHE A 33 5.45 -3.61 4.82
CA PHE A 33 4.02 -3.87 4.81
C PHE A 33 3.51 -3.93 3.38
N VAL A 34 2.72 -4.94 3.08
CA VAL A 34 1.93 -5.03 1.86
C VAL A 34 0.49 -5.26 2.27
N PHE A 35 -0.35 -4.28 2.07
CA PHE A 35 -1.74 -4.37 2.46
C PHE A 35 -2.62 -4.81 1.30
N PRO A 36 -3.62 -5.67 1.56
CA PRO A 36 -4.63 -6.01 0.56
C PRO A 36 -5.69 -4.92 0.39
N HIS A 37 -5.69 -3.90 1.27
CA HIS A 37 -6.64 -2.80 1.33
C HIS A 37 -6.03 -1.51 0.80
N ILE A 38 -6.90 -0.56 0.41
CA ILE A 38 -6.48 0.83 0.29
C ILE A 38 -6.29 1.40 1.68
N ILE A 39 -5.23 2.18 1.85
CA ILE A 39 -4.98 2.93 3.07
C ILE A 39 -4.96 4.41 2.74
N LEU A 40 -5.82 5.17 3.39
CA LEU A 40 -5.74 6.62 3.42
C LEU A 40 -5.21 7.04 4.79
N THR A 41 -4.18 7.88 4.79
CA THR A 41 -3.57 8.39 6.03
C THR A 41 -3.58 9.91 5.99
N LEU A 42 -4.37 10.53 6.84
CA LEU A 42 -4.33 11.98 7.05
C LEU A 42 -3.41 12.30 8.22
N ILE A 43 -2.37 13.09 7.97
CA ILE A 43 -1.43 13.52 9.00
C ILE A 43 -2.01 14.70 9.77
N LEU A 44 -2.16 14.55 11.08
CA LEU A 44 -2.78 15.56 11.97
C LEU A 44 -1.73 16.47 12.61
N SER A 45 -0.57 15.91 12.97
CA SER A 45 0.57 16.68 13.51
C SER A 45 1.89 15.98 13.18
N GLY A 46 3.00 16.70 13.34
CA GLY A 46 4.35 16.21 13.15
C GLY A 46 4.70 15.87 11.71
N SER A 47 5.66 14.98 11.57
CA SER A 47 6.14 14.48 10.28
C SER A 47 6.62 13.04 10.38
N ALA A 48 6.59 12.33 9.25
CA ALA A 48 7.10 10.97 9.16
C ALA A 48 7.76 10.71 7.81
N ARG A 49 8.72 9.77 7.78
CA ARG A 49 9.29 9.26 6.54
C ARG A 49 8.94 7.79 6.40
N ALA A 50 8.48 7.44 5.23
CA ALA A 50 8.24 6.06 4.84
C ALA A 50 8.78 5.83 3.43
N MET A 51 9.19 4.61 3.15
CA MET A 51 9.49 4.19 1.79
C MET A 51 8.24 3.55 1.20
N TYR A 52 7.77 4.08 0.09
CA TYR A 52 6.65 3.55 -0.69
C TYR A 52 7.17 3.12 -2.05
N ASP A 53 7.08 1.84 -2.36
CA ASP A 53 7.63 1.26 -3.60
C ASP A 53 9.04 1.75 -3.94
N MET A 54 9.96 1.64 -2.99
CA MET A 54 11.36 2.07 -3.12
C MET A 54 11.58 3.59 -3.24
N ARG A 55 10.56 4.41 -2.95
CA ARG A 55 10.70 5.86 -2.85
C ARG A 55 10.57 6.30 -1.41
N VAL A 56 11.51 7.09 -0.94
CA VAL A 56 11.37 7.75 0.36
C VAL A 56 10.42 8.94 0.20
N ILE A 57 9.32 8.88 0.95
CA ILE A 57 8.30 9.91 0.99
C ILE A 57 8.32 10.52 2.39
N THR A 58 8.29 11.84 2.45
CA THR A 58 8.13 12.59 3.71
C THR A 58 6.71 13.09 3.81
N HIS A 59 6.04 12.68 4.86
CA HIS A 59 4.70 13.13 5.23
C HIS A 59 4.80 14.27 6.25
N ARG A 60 3.96 15.27 6.10
CA ARG A 60 3.86 16.42 7.01
C ARG A 60 2.41 16.64 7.42
N LYS A 61 2.19 17.46 8.44
CA LYS A 61 0.84 17.89 8.82
C LYS A 61 0.04 18.31 7.57
N ASN A 62 -1.21 17.89 7.53
CA ASN A 62 -2.17 18.08 6.44
C ASN A 62 -1.86 17.34 5.12
N ASP A 63 -0.85 16.49 5.09
CA ASP A 63 -0.72 15.57 3.96
C ASP A 63 -1.71 14.42 4.11
N LEU A 64 -2.44 14.13 3.04
CA LEU A 64 -3.19 12.91 2.86
C LEU A 64 -2.38 11.95 1.99
N SER A 65 -2.00 10.83 2.56
CA SER A 65 -1.33 9.75 1.85
C SER A 65 -2.31 8.67 1.43
N ILE A 66 -2.12 8.13 0.22
CA ILE A 66 -2.93 7.05 -0.33
C ILE A 66 -2.01 5.93 -0.75
N ILE A 67 -2.21 4.75 -0.14
CA ILE A 67 -1.49 3.53 -0.46
C ILE A 67 -2.48 2.55 -1.08
N LEU A 68 -2.19 2.11 -2.30
CA LEU A 68 -3.05 1.18 -3.03
C LEU A 68 -2.76 -0.28 -2.67
N PRO A 69 -3.70 -1.21 -2.90
CA PRO A 69 -3.49 -2.62 -2.63
C PRO A 69 -2.29 -3.18 -3.38
N GLY A 70 -1.49 -3.97 -2.68
CA GLY A 70 -0.35 -4.66 -3.26
C GLY A 70 0.95 -3.86 -3.31
N HIS A 71 0.92 -2.56 -3.03
CA HIS A 71 2.12 -1.73 -2.92
C HIS A 71 2.86 -1.97 -1.60
N ILE A 72 4.16 -1.70 -1.61
CA ILE A 72 5.03 -1.93 -0.45
C ILE A 72 5.20 -0.62 0.31
N MET A 73 4.96 -0.65 1.61
CA MET A 73 5.24 0.46 2.52
C MET A 73 6.22 0.00 3.60
N HIS A 74 7.31 0.73 3.76
CA HIS A 74 8.30 0.54 4.81
C HIS A 74 8.39 1.80 5.67
N PRO A 75 7.90 1.78 6.93
CA PRO A 75 8.06 2.90 7.85
C PRO A 75 9.54 3.09 8.20
N MET A 76 10.00 4.36 8.23
CA MET A 76 11.40 4.67 8.54
C MET A 76 11.53 5.37 9.89
N ASP A 77 11.00 6.56 10.01
CA ASP A 77 11.02 7.36 11.23
C ASP A 77 9.88 8.38 11.27
N CYS A 78 9.60 8.91 12.45
CA CYS A 78 8.64 9.98 12.66
C CYS A 78 9.09 10.91 13.79
N SER A 79 8.53 12.13 13.83
CA SER A 79 8.71 13.07 14.93
C SER A 79 7.93 12.64 16.18
N ASP A 80 8.34 13.11 17.35
CA ASP A 80 7.71 12.74 18.63
C ASP A 80 6.23 13.19 18.73
N ASP A 81 5.86 14.24 18.01
CA ASP A 81 4.50 14.78 17.94
C ASP A 81 3.67 14.22 16.78
N PHE A 82 4.13 13.16 16.12
CA PHE A 82 3.46 12.59 14.96
C PHE A 82 2.14 11.93 15.33
N THR A 83 1.05 12.45 14.78
CA THR A 83 -0.29 11.88 14.90
C THR A 83 -0.99 11.83 13.54
N TYR A 84 -1.90 10.86 13.39
CA TYR A 84 -2.56 10.61 12.12
C TYR A 84 -3.94 9.95 12.31
N ALA A 85 -4.77 10.02 11.27
CA ALA A 85 -5.97 9.21 11.12
C ALA A 85 -5.78 8.27 9.92
N LEU A 86 -6.01 6.98 10.14
CA LEU A 86 -5.95 5.93 9.12
C LEU A 86 -7.35 5.45 8.77
N LEU A 87 -7.57 5.24 7.48
CA LEU A 87 -8.78 4.63 6.93
C LEU A 87 -8.35 3.48 6.01
N PHE A 88 -8.73 2.25 6.38
CA PHE A 88 -8.60 1.06 5.55
C PHE A 88 -9.91 0.79 4.82
N ILE A 89 -9.84 0.55 3.50
CA ILE A 89 -11.00 0.25 2.65
C ILE A 89 -10.72 -1.06 1.92
N SER A 90 -11.63 -2.03 2.02
CA SER A 90 -11.49 -3.31 1.33
C SER A 90 -11.54 -3.16 -0.19
N PRO A 91 -10.88 -4.07 -0.96
CA PRO A 91 -10.97 -4.07 -2.42
C PRO A 91 -12.41 -4.15 -2.91
N LYS A 92 -13.27 -4.94 -2.23
CA LYS A 92 -14.69 -5.06 -2.55
C LYS A 92 -15.40 -3.72 -2.42
N MET A 93 -15.25 -3.03 -1.27
CA MET A 93 -15.87 -1.73 -1.05
C MET A 93 -15.37 -0.67 -2.04
N LEU A 94 -14.09 -0.74 -2.44
CA LEU A 94 -13.56 0.12 -3.50
C LEU A 94 -14.23 -0.14 -4.85
N ASP A 95 -14.40 -1.42 -5.22
CA ASP A 95 -15.06 -1.77 -6.48
C ASP A 95 -16.51 -1.30 -6.47
N ASP A 96 -17.22 -1.49 -5.37
CA ASP A 96 -18.59 -0.99 -5.21
C ASP A 96 -18.64 0.55 -5.25
N LEU A 97 -17.65 1.24 -4.66
CA LEU A 97 -17.54 2.70 -4.68
C LEU A 97 -17.44 3.25 -6.11
N ARG A 98 -16.80 2.55 -7.04
CA ARG A 98 -16.66 2.97 -8.45
C ARG A 98 -18.00 3.16 -9.15
N PHE A 99 -19.04 2.45 -8.72
CA PHE A 99 -20.40 2.62 -9.25
C PHE A 99 -21.14 3.84 -8.66
N HIS A 100 -20.62 4.39 -7.56
CA HIS A 100 -21.22 5.53 -6.85
C HIS A 100 -20.49 6.85 -7.07
N THR A 101 -19.36 6.85 -7.77
CA THR A 101 -18.55 8.05 -8.03
C THR A 101 -18.68 8.49 -9.47
N PHE A 102 -18.67 9.81 -9.68
CA PHE A 102 -18.74 10.42 -11.02
C PHE A 102 -17.38 10.45 -11.71
N SER A 103 -16.29 10.36 -10.95
CA SER A 103 -14.93 10.33 -11.48
C SER A 103 -14.42 8.90 -11.53
N HIS A 104 -14.07 8.43 -12.72
CA HIS A 104 -13.51 7.09 -12.93
C HIS A 104 -11.96 7.06 -12.94
N ASP A 105 -11.33 8.19 -12.63
CA ASP A 105 -9.88 8.34 -12.77
C ASP A 105 -9.13 7.93 -11.49
N HIS A 106 -9.33 6.67 -11.08
CA HIS A 106 -8.64 6.10 -9.91
C HIS A 106 -7.13 5.90 -10.15
N GLU A 107 -6.69 5.90 -11.41
CA GLU A 107 -5.28 5.76 -11.77
C GLU A 107 -4.43 6.93 -11.26
N LYS A 108 -5.04 8.09 -11.00
CA LYS A 108 -4.34 9.25 -10.44
C LYS A 108 -3.69 8.99 -9.09
N PHE A 109 -4.29 8.14 -8.26
CA PHE A 109 -3.74 7.82 -6.95
C PHE A 109 -2.42 7.04 -7.04
N ASN A 110 -2.20 6.32 -8.14
CA ASN A 110 -0.94 5.64 -8.40
C ASN A 110 0.21 6.62 -8.63
N TYR A 111 -0.08 7.82 -9.14
CA TYR A 111 0.93 8.77 -9.60
C TYR A 111 1.37 9.75 -8.52
N ALA A 112 0.52 10.04 -7.57
CA ALA A 112 0.79 10.98 -6.48
C ALA A 112 0.20 10.43 -5.18
N PRO A 113 0.96 9.60 -4.43
CA PRO A 113 0.47 9.01 -3.20
C PRO A 113 0.24 10.04 -2.09
N ILE A 114 0.69 11.28 -2.26
CA ILE A 114 0.45 12.38 -1.32
C ILE A 114 -0.36 13.49 -1.98
N CYS A 115 -1.34 13.98 -1.24
CA CYS A 115 -2.07 15.21 -1.50
C CYS A 115 -1.85 16.15 -0.32
N SER A 116 -1.16 17.28 -0.54
CA SER A 116 -1.01 18.32 0.49
C SER A 116 -2.26 19.18 0.53
N LEU A 117 -2.86 19.31 1.70
CA LEU A 117 -4.13 19.99 1.94
C LEU A 117 -3.89 21.29 2.70
N THR A 118 -4.81 22.26 2.59
CA THR A 118 -4.89 23.38 3.52
C THR A 118 -5.46 22.90 4.87
N ASP A 119 -5.30 23.71 5.94
CA ASP A 119 -5.90 23.40 7.26
C ASP A 119 -7.42 23.20 7.16
N GLU A 120 -8.11 24.01 6.35
CA GLU A 120 -9.57 23.90 6.12
C GLU A 120 -9.94 22.60 5.37
N GLN A 121 -9.20 22.24 4.33
CA GLN A 121 -9.42 21.02 3.56
C GLN A 121 -9.16 19.77 4.41
N ALA A 122 -8.09 19.78 5.21
CA ALA A 122 -7.76 18.70 6.12
C ALA A 122 -8.84 18.52 7.20
N ALA A 123 -9.29 19.62 7.82
CA ALA A 123 -10.38 19.59 8.79
C ALA A 123 -11.68 19.06 8.19
N HIS A 124 -11.99 19.43 6.94
CA HIS A 124 -13.17 18.93 6.24
C HIS A 124 -13.08 17.42 5.98
N LEU A 125 -11.96 16.92 5.42
CA LEU A 125 -11.80 15.48 5.19
C LEU A 125 -11.79 14.70 6.51
N LEU A 126 -11.23 15.26 7.60
CA LEU A 126 -11.27 14.65 8.92
C LEU A 126 -12.71 14.51 9.41
N SER A 127 -13.57 15.51 9.19
CA SER A 127 -14.99 15.42 9.56
C SER A 127 -15.73 14.31 8.81
N ILE A 128 -15.35 14.04 7.56
CA ILE A 128 -15.90 12.91 6.79
C ILE A 128 -15.44 11.58 7.40
N VAL A 129 -14.15 11.48 7.81
CA VAL A 129 -13.64 10.30 8.50
C VAL A 129 -14.35 10.08 9.84
N ASP A 130 -14.67 11.16 10.59
CA ASP A 130 -15.45 11.07 11.83
C ASP A 130 -16.85 10.49 11.60
N GLN A 131 -17.52 10.92 10.53
CA GLN A 131 -18.82 10.39 10.15
C GLN A 131 -18.74 8.91 9.73
N LEU A 132 -17.71 8.53 8.97
CA LEU A 132 -17.46 7.15 8.60
C LEU A 132 -17.24 6.27 9.85
N ASP A 133 -16.52 6.77 10.84
CA ASP A 133 -16.26 6.06 12.10
C ASP A 133 -17.57 5.83 12.88
N ILE A 134 -18.41 6.84 12.99
CA ILE A 134 -19.73 6.72 13.60
C ILE A 134 -20.55 5.64 12.88
N ILE A 135 -20.63 5.67 11.56
CA ILE A 135 -21.40 4.71 10.77
C ILE A 135 -20.82 3.29 10.92
N ALA A 136 -19.48 3.16 10.86
CA ALA A 136 -18.80 1.87 10.94
C ALA A 136 -19.00 1.16 12.27
N ASN A 137 -19.13 1.92 13.36
CA ASN A 137 -19.34 1.39 14.73
C ASN A 137 -20.78 0.97 15.05
N HIS A 138 -21.75 1.22 14.16
CA HIS A 138 -23.10 0.69 14.30
C HIS A 138 -23.19 -0.74 13.75
N THR A 139 -24.11 -1.52 14.33
CA THR A 139 -24.49 -2.83 13.80
C THR A 139 -25.53 -2.68 12.67
N ASP A 140 -25.70 -3.70 11.84
CA ASP A 140 -26.75 -3.69 10.80
C ASP A 140 -28.17 -3.70 11.39
N GLN A 141 -28.33 -4.10 12.66
CA GLN A 141 -29.61 -4.00 13.39
C GLN A 141 -29.91 -2.55 13.80
N GLU A 142 -28.89 -1.79 14.20
CA GLU A 142 -29.03 -0.39 14.62
C GLU A 142 -29.14 0.57 13.42
N LEU A 143 -28.41 0.27 12.36
CA LEU A 143 -28.41 1.04 11.12
C LEU A 143 -28.67 0.10 9.93
N PRO A 144 -29.92 -0.22 9.61
CA PRO A 144 -30.27 -0.93 8.39
C PRO A 144 -29.69 -0.17 7.19
N HIS A 145 -29.04 -0.86 6.26
CA HIS A 145 -28.30 -0.25 5.13
C HIS A 145 -26.97 0.42 5.51
N ARG A 146 -26.33 0.03 6.63
CA ARG A 146 -25.02 0.54 7.05
C ARG A 146 -24.00 0.51 5.93
N TYR A 147 -23.90 -0.59 5.19
CA TYR A 147 -22.96 -0.73 4.08
C TYR A 147 -23.20 0.32 2.98
N GLN A 148 -24.44 0.54 2.57
CA GLN A 148 -24.79 1.55 1.55
C GLN A 148 -24.55 2.97 2.06
N THR A 149 -24.78 3.21 3.35
CA THR A 149 -24.50 4.50 3.99
C THR A 149 -22.99 4.78 4.03
N LEU A 150 -22.17 3.77 4.33
CA LEU A 150 -20.71 3.87 4.22
C LEU A 150 -20.25 4.20 2.79
N LEU A 151 -20.80 3.50 1.78
CA LEU A 151 -20.48 3.77 0.38
C LEU A 151 -20.84 5.20 -0.03
N ALA A 152 -22.01 5.68 0.37
CA ALA A 152 -22.44 7.05 0.07
C ALA A 152 -21.52 8.09 0.71
N GLN A 153 -21.13 7.87 1.98
CA GLN A 153 -20.21 8.77 2.68
C GLN A 153 -18.78 8.74 2.09
N LEU A 154 -18.31 7.55 1.71
CA LEU A 154 -17.04 7.39 1.00
C LEU A 154 -17.06 8.09 -0.36
N ALA A 155 -18.18 8.01 -1.11
CA ALA A 155 -18.34 8.71 -2.39
C ALA A 155 -18.22 10.23 -2.22
N VAL A 156 -18.85 10.80 -1.18
CA VAL A 156 -18.71 12.23 -0.85
C VAL A 156 -17.24 12.58 -0.58
N GLY A 157 -16.56 11.80 0.27
CA GLY A 157 -15.14 12.01 0.58
C GLY A 157 -14.24 11.92 -0.66
N TYR A 158 -14.51 10.96 -1.53
CA TYR A 158 -13.78 10.77 -2.78
C TYR A 158 -13.93 11.97 -3.74
N GLU A 159 -15.13 12.52 -3.91
CA GLU A 159 -15.36 13.68 -4.76
C GLU A 159 -14.67 14.94 -4.23
N PHE A 160 -14.71 15.19 -2.91
CA PHE A 160 -13.96 16.29 -2.31
C PHE A 160 -12.44 16.10 -2.45
N LEU A 161 -11.95 14.88 -2.26
CA LEU A 161 -10.53 14.57 -2.48
C LEU A 161 -10.10 14.86 -3.92
N ASN A 162 -10.89 14.44 -4.92
CA ASN A 162 -10.63 14.75 -6.32
C ASN A 162 -10.64 16.27 -6.59
N TYR A 163 -11.58 16.99 -5.98
CA TYR A 163 -11.65 18.44 -6.09
C TYR A 163 -10.38 19.12 -5.53
N TYR A 164 -9.92 18.71 -4.33
CA TYR A 164 -8.75 19.30 -3.68
C TYR A 164 -7.43 18.96 -4.40
N ARG A 165 -7.37 17.79 -5.03
CA ARG A 165 -6.18 17.35 -5.78
C ARG A 165 -6.07 17.96 -7.18
N ARG A 166 -7.10 18.52 -7.72
CA ARG A 166 -7.20 18.89 -9.14
C ARG A 166 -6.01 19.72 -9.66
N ASP A 167 -5.50 20.66 -8.88
CA ASP A 167 -4.40 21.51 -9.31
C ASP A 167 -3.03 20.83 -9.11
N GLN A 168 -2.90 19.98 -8.10
CA GLN A 168 -1.72 19.14 -7.89
C GLN A 168 -1.62 18.08 -9.00
N ASP A 169 -2.73 17.45 -9.39
CA ASP A 169 -2.77 16.48 -10.48
C ASP A 169 -2.36 17.10 -11.82
N ARG A 170 -2.72 18.35 -12.09
CA ARG A 170 -2.26 19.07 -13.28
C ARG A 170 -0.75 19.29 -13.30
N GLN A 171 -0.14 19.62 -12.16
CA GLN A 171 1.30 19.78 -12.05
C GLN A 171 2.03 18.43 -12.22
N TRP A 172 1.46 17.36 -11.68
CA TRP A 172 1.98 16.00 -11.84
C TRP A 172 1.90 15.50 -13.28
N ALA A 173 0.78 15.72 -13.95
CA ALA A 173 0.59 15.34 -15.35
C ALA A 173 1.60 16.04 -16.29
N ALA A 174 2.10 17.21 -15.91
CA ALA A 174 3.17 17.90 -16.62
C ALA A 174 4.55 17.23 -16.50
N ASN A 175 4.77 16.37 -15.49
CA ASN A 175 6.03 15.66 -15.26
C ASN A 175 6.03 14.25 -15.89
N ARG A 176 6.37 14.19 -17.18
CA ARG A 176 6.40 12.94 -17.96
C ARG A 176 7.26 11.82 -17.35
N GLN A 177 8.35 12.14 -16.67
CA GLN A 177 9.22 11.12 -16.07
C GLN A 177 8.56 10.45 -14.87
N SER A 178 7.91 11.22 -14.00
CA SER A 178 7.15 10.68 -12.89
C SER A 178 6.00 9.79 -13.37
N HIS A 179 5.30 10.20 -14.43
CA HIS A 179 4.25 9.39 -15.05
C HIS A 179 4.78 8.03 -15.54
N ILE A 180 5.88 8.00 -16.29
CA ILE A 180 6.49 6.74 -16.78
C ILE A 180 6.89 5.84 -15.61
N PHE A 181 7.52 6.40 -14.57
CA PHE A 181 7.91 5.59 -13.41
C PHE A 181 6.69 4.97 -12.71
N ASN A 182 5.65 5.75 -12.49
CA ASN A 182 4.45 5.28 -11.80
C ASN A 182 3.72 4.21 -12.62
N GLN A 183 3.52 4.45 -13.92
CA GLN A 183 2.95 3.45 -14.83
C GLN A 183 3.75 2.14 -14.83
N PHE A 184 5.08 2.21 -14.75
CA PHE A 184 5.92 1.03 -14.60
C PHE A 184 5.61 0.29 -13.28
N CYS A 185 5.54 1.00 -12.14
CA CYS A 185 5.20 0.40 -10.85
C CYS A 185 3.84 -0.32 -10.89
N ASP A 186 2.82 0.34 -11.43
CA ASP A 186 1.47 -0.23 -11.58
C ASP A 186 1.45 -1.48 -12.44
N LEU A 187 2.16 -1.45 -13.56
CA LEU A 187 2.28 -2.62 -14.43
C LEU A 187 2.99 -3.78 -13.73
N VAL A 188 4.02 -3.50 -12.93
CA VAL A 188 4.68 -4.55 -12.13
C VAL A 188 3.71 -5.11 -11.10
N VAL A 189 2.97 -4.29 -10.36
CA VAL A 189 1.94 -4.74 -9.41
C VAL A 189 0.91 -5.65 -10.09
N LYS A 190 0.46 -5.31 -11.29
CA LYS A 190 -0.54 -6.08 -12.05
C LYS A 190 0.01 -7.38 -12.65
N HIS A 191 1.26 -7.36 -13.15
CA HIS A 191 1.78 -8.40 -14.05
C HIS A 191 3.03 -9.13 -13.54
N TYR A 192 3.50 -8.91 -12.28
CA TYR A 192 4.70 -9.59 -11.77
C TYR A 192 4.63 -11.11 -11.76
N ARG A 193 3.41 -11.67 -11.76
CA ARG A 193 3.17 -13.11 -11.86
C ARG A 193 3.35 -13.64 -13.28
N GLU A 194 3.15 -12.80 -14.28
CA GLU A 194 3.25 -13.15 -15.69
C GLU A 194 4.70 -13.02 -16.18
N SER A 195 5.36 -11.93 -15.83
CA SER A 195 6.76 -11.70 -16.23
C SER A 195 7.54 -10.90 -15.19
N ARG A 196 8.85 -11.17 -15.11
CA ARG A 196 9.83 -10.43 -14.30
C ARG A 196 10.90 -9.77 -15.18
N GLU A 197 10.72 -9.80 -16.49
CA GLU A 197 11.65 -9.24 -17.45
C GLU A 197 11.34 -7.77 -17.73
N MET A 198 12.32 -6.90 -17.57
CA MET A 198 12.19 -5.46 -17.88
C MET A 198 11.64 -5.22 -19.29
N LYS A 199 12.02 -6.05 -20.25
CA LYS A 199 11.58 -5.93 -21.65
C LYS A 199 10.05 -6.03 -21.76
N TYR A 200 9.43 -6.97 -21.05
CA TYR A 200 7.97 -7.14 -21.01
C TYR A 200 7.26 -5.83 -20.66
N TYR A 201 7.72 -5.16 -19.62
CA TYR A 201 7.14 -3.89 -19.18
C TYR A 201 7.43 -2.74 -20.15
N ALA A 202 8.63 -2.70 -20.71
CA ALA A 202 8.97 -1.72 -21.74
C ALA A 202 8.06 -1.84 -22.97
N ASP A 203 7.78 -3.06 -23.39
CA ASP A 203 6.88 -3.36 -24.53
C ASP A 203 5.42 -2.94 -24.21
N LEU A 204 4.90 -3.25 -23.00
CA LEU A 204 3.57 -2.80 -22.55
C LEU A 204 3.43 -1.28 -22.54
N MET A 205 4.52 -0.56 -22.22
CA MET A 205 4.54 0.90 -22.17
C MET A 205 4.88 1.55 -23.52
N SER A 206 5.09 0.76 -24.58
CA SER A 206 5.56 1.24 -25.87
C SER A 206 6.85 2.06 -25.78
N LEU A 207 7.75 1.68 -24.88
CA LEU A 207 9.04 2.32 -24.63
C LEU A 207 10.20 1.39 -25.01
N THR A 208 11.35 2.00 -25.33
CA THR A 208 12.58 1.20 -25.44
C THR A 208 13.09 0.81 -24.04
N PRO A 209 13.68 -0.39 -23.87
CA PRO A 209 14.31 -0.80 -22.59
C PRO A 209 15.32 0.22 -22.07
N LYS A 210 16.08 0.86 -22.95
CA LYS A 210 17.05 1.91 -22.60
C LYS A 210 16.37 3.14 -22.00
N HIS A 211 15.25 3.58 -22.60
CA HIS A 211 14.50 4.75 -22.10
C HIS A 211 13.86 4.46 -20.75
N LEU A 212 13.19 3.31 -20.62
CA LEU A 212 12.62 2.86 -19.34
C LEU A 212 13.69 2.80 -18.25
N SER A 213 14.84 2.17 -18.52
CA SER A 213 15.94 2.06 -17.56
C SER A 213 16.46 3.43 -17.11
N LYS A 214 16.57 4.40 -18.03
CA LYS A 214 17.00 5.76 -17.68
C LYS A 214 16.02 6.44 -16.74
N VAL A 215 14.71 6.34 -17.03
CA VAL A 215 13.65 6.98 -16.20
C VAL A 215 13.59 6.34 -14.82
N ILE A 216 13.56 5.00 -14.75
CA ILE A 216 13.46 4.30 -13.46
C ILE A 216 14.68 4.57 -12.57
N ARG A 217 15.90 4.55 -13.14
CA ARG A 217 17.10 4.90 -12.36
C ARG A 217 17.09 6.34 -11.86
N ALA A 218 16.60 7.26 -12.65
CA ALA A 218 16.49 8.67 -12.23
C ALA A 218 15.46 8.86 -11.11
N ALA A 219 14.36 8.08 -11.11
CA ALA A 219 13.28 8.19 -10.14
C ALA A 219 13.52 7.39 -8.86
N ALA A 220 14.05 6.16 -8.97
CA ALA A 220 14.19 5.21 -7.85
C ALA A 220 15.65 4.96 -7.42
N GLY A 221 16.64 5.44 -8.16
CA GLY A 221 18.05 5.17 -7.87
C GLY A 221 18.54 3.76 -8.24
N ILE A 222 17.64 2.85 -8.59
CA ILE A 222 17.93 1.46 -8.94
C ILE A 222 17.45 1.12 -10.36
N SER A 223 17.88 -0.01 -10.89
CA SER A 223 17.45 -0.45 -12.22
C SER A 223 16.01 -1.01 -12.18
N PRO A 224 15.27 -1.02 -13.33
CA PRO A 224 13.96 -1.65 -13.40
C PRO A 224 13.95 -3.13 -12.97
N THR A 225 15.01 -3.87 -13.31
CA THR A 225 15.16 -5.27 -12.92
C THR A 225 15.28 -5.43 -11.41
N GLU A 226 16.14 -4.62 -10.78
CA GLU A 226 16.27 -4.59 -9.32
C GLU A 226 14.96 -4.20 -8.64
N TRP A 227 14.22 -3.22 -9.21
CA TRP A 227 12.92 -2.82 -8.69
C TRP A 227 11.91 -3.97 -8.73
N ILE A 228 11.80 -4.68 -9.86
CA ILE A 228 10.94 -5.87 -10.02
C ILE A 228 11.36 -6.97 -9.02
N GLU A 229 12.66 -7.22 -8.89
CA GLU A 229 13.20 -8.23 -7.98
C GLU A 229 12.85 -7.92 -6.51
N GLN A 230 13.00 -6.67 -6.10
CA GLN A 230 12.63 -6.25 -4.74
C GLN A 230 11.13 -6.38 -4.51
N TYR A 231 10.30 -5.96 -5.46
CA TYR A 231 8.85 -6.10 -5.37
C TYR A 231 8.41 -7.56 -5.24
N VAL A 232 8.87 -8.44 -6.13
CA VAL A 232 8.53 -9.88 -6.08
C VAL A 232 9.03 -10.52 -4.79
N THR A 233 10.18 -10.10 -4.29
CA THR A 233 10.73 -10.60 -3.02
C THR A 233 9.88 -10.17 -1.82
N ALA A 234 9.38 -8.94 -1.80
CA ALA A 234 8.47 -8.47 -0.75
C ALA A 234 7.15 -9.25 -0.77
N GLN A 235 6.58 -9.51 -1.96
CA GLN A 235 5.40 -10.37 -2.10
C GLN A 235 5.68 -11.81 -1.62
N ALA A 236 6.88 -12.35 -1.92
CA ALA A 236 7.29 -13.66 -1.44
C ALA A 236 7.37 -13.71 0.08
N LYS A 237 8.01 -12.73 0.71
CA LYS A 237 8.10 -12.62 2.16
C LYS A 237 6.71 -12.59 2.80
N ARG A 238 5.80 -11.74 2.28
CA ARG A 238 4.41 -11.65 2.75
C ARG A 238 3.69 -13.00 2.71
N LEU A 239 3.78 -13.73 1.58
CA LEU A 239 3.14 -15.03 1.43
C LEU A 239 3.75 -16.09 2.38
N ILE A 240 5.06 -16.03 2.63
CA ILE A 240 5.75 -16.93 3.57
C ILE A 240 5.31 -16.63 5.02
N GLU A 241 5.12 -15.37 5.38
CA GLU A 241 4.73 -14.92 6.72
C GLU A 241 3.24 -15.14 7.01
N ALA A 242 2.38 -15.14 6.00
CA ALA A 242 0.92 -15.19 6.14
C ALA A 242 0.35 -16.50 6.72
N ARG A 243 1.14 -17.36 7.32
CA ARG A 243 0.76 -18.58 8.08
C ARG A 243 -0.46 -19.37 7.56
N THR A 244 -0.81 -19.21 6.31
CA THR A 244 -1.80 -20.07 5.70
C THR A 244 -1.17 -21.46 5.52
N THR A 245 -1.96 -22.49 5.49
CA THR A 245 -1.58 -23.90 5.27
C THR A 245 -0.76 -24.14 3.99
N GLN A 246 -0.21 -23.09 3.40
CA GLN A 246 0.47 -23.10 2.12
C GLN A 246 1.91 -23.59 2.26
N THR A 247 2.25 -24.49 1.37
CA THR A 247 3.62 -24.95 1.19
C THR A 247 4.45 -23.90 0.44
N PHE A 248 5.77 -23.95 0.57
CA PHE A 248 6.67 -23.10 -0.24
C PHE A 248 6.52 -23.34 -1.75
N GLN A 249 6.03 -24.50 -2.13
CA GLN A 249 5.70 -24.85 -3.51
C GLN A 249 4.48 -24.06 -4.00
N GLU A 250 3.42 -24.00 -3.20
CA GLU A 250 2.24 -23.19 -3.50
C GLU A 250 2.59 -21.70 -3.55
N THR A 251 3.43 -21.22 -2.62
CA THR A 251 3.97 -19.85 -2.66
C THR A 251 4.67 -19.56 -4.00
N ALA A 252 5.47 -20.50 -4.52
CA ALA A 252 6.12 -20.35 -5.82
C ALA A 252 5.10 -20.18 -6.95
N TYR A 253 4.06 -21.01 -6.98
CA TYR A 253 3.01 -20.91 -8.00
C TYR A 253 2.18 -19.63 -7.88
N MET A 254 1.85 -19.21 -6.66
CA MET A 254 1.15 -17.93 -6.43
C MET A 254 1.94 -16.71 -6.91
N LEU A 255 3.27 -16.80 -6.89
CA LEU A 255 4.17 -15.78 -7.43
C LEU A 255 4.39 -15.91 -8.94
N GLY A 256 3.76 -16.89 -9.61
CA GLY A 256 3.89 -17.09 -11.05
C GLY A 256 5.18 -17.80 -11.47
N PHE A 257 5.84 -18.56 -10.59
CA PHE A 257 6.93 -19.46 -10.99
C PHE A 257 6.36 -20.77 -11.50
N THR A 258 6.79 -21.20 -12.68
CA THR A 258 6.41 -22.49 -13.26
C THR A 258 7.00 -23.68 -12.51
N GLU A 259 8.22 -23.47 -11.94
CA GLU A 259 8.95 -24.49 -11.21
C GLU A 259 9.35 -23.97 -9.82
N PRO A 260 9.00 -24.68 -8.72
CA PRO A 260 9.37 -24.27 -7.36
C PRO A 260 10.87 -24.09 -7.15
N THR A 261 11.69 -24.90 -7.83
CA THR A 261 13.15 -24.80 -7.77
C THR A 261 13.67 -23.45 -8.29
N SER A 262 12.98 -22.86 -9.25
CA SER A 262 13.31 -21.53 -9.80
C SER A 262 13.03 -20.44 -8.75
N PHE A 263 11.91 -20.56 -8.03
CA PHE A 263 11.59 -19.68 -6.91
C PHE A 263 12.64 -19.80 -5.78
N TYR A 264 13.03 -21.00 -5.37
CA TYR A 264 14.01 -21.18 -4.29
C TYR A 264 15.36 -20.55 -4.62
N ARG A 265 15.83 -20.71 -5.86
CA ARG A 265 17.07 -20.07 -6.34
C ARG A 265 16.91 -18.55 -6.40
N TYR A 266 15.80 -18.06 -6.92
CA TYR A 266 15.48 -16.64 -7.00
C TYR A 266 15.48 -16.00 -5.60
N PHE A 267 14.68 -16.53 -4.67
CA PHE A 267 14.56 -15.99 -3.32
C PHE A 267 15.90 -16.00 -2.58
N LYS A 268 16.66 -17.10 -2.66
CA LYS A 268 17.98 -17.18 -2.02
C LYS A 268 18.97 -16.18 -2.63
N ARG A 269 18.94 -15.98 -3.95
CA ARG A 269 19.82 -15.02 -4.63
C ARG A 269 19.59 -13.59 -4.16
N ILE A 270 18.33 -13.18 -3.99
CA ILE A 270 17.99 -11.81 -3.63
C ILE A 270 18.13 -11.57 -2.11
N THR A 271 17.68 -12.52 -1.28
CA THR A 271 17.62 -12.36 0.19
C THR A 271 18.86 -12.89 0.93
N GLY A 272 19.72 -13.64 0.26
CA GLY A 272 20.85 -14.33 0.88
C GLY A 272 20.48 -15.60 1.67
N MET A 273 19.20 -15.91 1.87
CA MET A 273 18.73 -17.06 2.64
C MET A 273 17.62 -17.85 1.93
N THR A 274 17.42 -19.11 2.35
CA THR A 274 16.32 -19.92 1.79
C THR A 274 14.97 -19.45 2.34
N ALA A 275 13.89 -19.68 1.60
CA ALA A 275 12.52 -19.37 2.02
C ALA A 275 12.18 -20.05 3.37
N LYS A 276 12.62 -21.30 3.58
CA LYS A 276 12.47 -21.99 4.85
C LYS A 276 13.21 -21.29 6.01
N ARG A 277 14.49 -20.93 5.80
CA ARG A 277 15.27 -20.24 6.83
C ARG A 277 14.66 -18.86 7.16
N TYR A 278 14.17 -18.18 6.16
CA TYR A 278 13.46 -16.91 6.34
C TYR A 278 12.20 -17.10 7.21
N HIS A 279 11.35 -18.07 6.86
CA HIS A 279 10.17 -18.42 7.64
C HIS A 279 10.52 -18.75 9.09
N ASP A 280 11.48 -19.68 9.30
CA ASP A 280 11.87 -20.13 10.64
C ASP A 280 12.43 -18.97 11.51
N SER A 281 13.18 -18.03 10.90
CA SER A 281 13.69 -16.84 11.63
C SER A 281 12.54 -15.94 12.09
N ARG A 282 11.53 -15.73 11.25
CA ARG A 282 10.36 -14.89 11.60
C ARG A 282 9.50 -15.52 12.69
N MET A 283 9.33 -16.85 12.63
CA MET A 283 8.60 -17.59 13.67
C MET A 283 9.25 -17.49 15.03
N ASN A 284 10.58 -17.58 15.09
CA ASN A 284 11.34 -17.47 16.35
C ASN A 284 11.24 -16.03 16.91
N GLU A 285 11.40 -15.00 16.10
CA GLU A 285 11.24 -13.60 16.51
C GLU A 285 9.83 -13.32 17.08
N THR A 286 8.79 -13.89 16.49
CA THR A 286 7.41 -13.75 16.98
C THR A 286 7.23 -14.46 18.32
N THR A 287 7.81 -15.65 18.49
CA THR A 287 7.71 -16.44 19.73
C THR A 287 8.46 -15.76 20.88
N GLU A 288 9.66 -15.23 20.64
CA GLU A 288 10.44 -14.50 21.65
C GLU A 288 9.74 -13.21 22.10
N ARG A 289 9.11 -12.46 21.19
CA ARG A 289 8.30 -11.27 21.52
C ARG A 289 7.06 -11.63 22.36
N THR A 290 6.44 -12.78 22.11
CA THR A 290 5.25 -13.24 22.85
C THR A 290 5.61 -13.72 24.27
N LEU A 291 6.85 -14.17 24.50
CA LEU A 291 7.32 -14.62 25.83
C LEU A 291 7.86 -13.48 26.71
N GLN A 292 8.08 -12.29 26.15
CA GLN A 292 8.56 -11.11 26.88
C GLN A 292 7.41 -10.16 27.31
N VAL A 293 6.15 -10.54 27.08
CA VAL A 293 4.92 -9.88 27.52
C VAL A 293 4.23 -10.72 28.57
#